data_344f04d1b7e28b2a0ca6e02b78963bdd
#
_entry.id   344f04d1b7e28b2a0ca6e02b78963bdd
#
_cell.length_a   1.000
_cell.length_b   1.000
_cell.length_c   1.000
_cell.angle_alpha   90.00
_cell.angle_beta   90.00
_cell.angle_gamma   90.00
#
_symmetry.space_group_name_H-M   'P 1'
#
loop_
_entity.id
_entity.type
_entity.pdbx_description
1 polymer ?
#
loop_
_entity_poly.entity_id
_entity_poly.type
_entity_poly.pdbx_seq_one_letter_code
_entity_poly.pdbx_strand_id
1 'polypeptide(L)'
;MIIDRAKEDDIGRLEELWYEAFGDDKDIIELFMSKVLNGAQTYVVRKSGIIVSVLYAIPTIDDNYYLYALATDADYRNRGYMSALIRYFIDHFDAGYFFLIPGEEELVSYYEELGFDVHVPAGIRSNVKNIFNESVTGYVIAEIKADDGVIPDLPDALVCVKHSAAPDAVYGLIPY
;
A
#
# COMPACT_ATOMS: atom_id res chain seq x y z
N MET A 1 -13.99 16.43 6.21
CA MET A 1 -13.02 15.44 5.71
C MET A 1 -12.05 16.17 4.80
N ILE A 2 -10.77 16.05 5.05
CA ILE A 2 -9.69 16.59 4.23
C ILE A 2 -8.81 15.42 3.83
N ILE A 3 -8.43 15.34 2.57
CA ILE A 3 -7.43 14.39 2.07
C ILE A 3 -6.20 15.20 1.71
N ASP A 4 -5.07 14.87 2.31
CA ASP A 4 -3.79 15.52 2.04
C ASP A 4 -2.61 14.53 2.17
N ARG A 5 -1.44 14.99 1.77
CA ARG A 5 -0.21 14.22 1.91
C ARG A 5 0.22 14.20 3.37
N ALA A 6 0.66 13.03 3.86
CA ALA A 6 1.25 12.90 5.19
C ALA A 6 2.55 13.71 5.32
N LYS A 7 2.84 14.17 6.53
CA LYS A 7 4.00 14.99 6.89
C LYS A 7 4.82 14.26 7.95
N GLU A 8 6.04 14.73 8.18
CA GLU A 8 6.91 14.18 9.22
C GLU A 8 6.27 14.22 10.62
N ASP A 9 5.54 15.29 10.94
CA ASP A 9 4.84 15.42 12.22
C ASP A 9 3.72 14.39 12.42
N ASP A 10 3.32 13.69 11.37
CA ASP A 10 2.27 12.69 11.40
C ASP A 10 2.77 11.28 11.76
N ILE A 11 4.10 11.06 11.76
CA ILE A 11 4.70 9.72 11.88
C ILE A 11 4.16 8.98 13.09
N GLY A 12 4.11 9.60 14.27
CA GLY A 12 3.61 8.92 15.47
C GLY A 12 2.17 8.40 15.32
N ARG A 13 1.29 9.19 14.66
CA ARG A 13 -0.07 8.73 14.41
C ARG A 13 -0.15 7.65 13.33
N LEU A 14 0.73 7.69 12.34
CA LEU A 14 0.82 6.65 11.31
C LEU A 14 1.29 5.32 11.89
N GLU A 15 2.25 5.35 12.81
CA GLU A 15 2.73 4.16 13.53
C GLU A 15 1.62 3.54 14.39
N GLU A 16 0.85 4.36 15.11
CA GLU A 16 -0.32 3.90 15.87
C GLU A 16 -1.33 3.19 14.97
N LEU A 17 -1.74 3.83 13.85
CA LEU A 17 -2.70 3.25 12.90
C LEU A 17 -2.19 1.95 12.31
N TRP A 18 -0.91 1.86 12.02
CA TRP A 18 -0.29 0.63 11.53
C TRP A 18 -0.37 -0.48 12.57
N TYR A 19 0.07 -0.19 13.79
CA TYR A 19 0.03 -1.16 14.88
C TYR A 19 -1.41 -1.65 15.17
N GLU A 20 -2.38 -0.74 15.19
CA GLU A 20 -3.79 -1.08 15.38
C GLU A 20 -4.35 -1.96 14.25
N ALA A 21 -3.90 -1.75 13.03
CA ALA A 21 -4.42 -2.46 11.86
C ALA A 21 -3.75 -3.82 11.62
N PHE A 22 -2.44 -3.92 11.84
CA PHE A 22 -1.63 -5.06 11.39
C PHE A 22 -0.92 -5.79 12.54
N GLY A 23 -0.66 -5.12 13.67
CA GLY A 23 -0.04 -5.73 14.85
C GLY A 23 1.44 -6.04 14.70
N ASP A 24 2.11 -5.46 13.71
CA ASP A 24 3.53 -5.66 13.47
C ASP A 24 4.39 -5.13 14.63
N ASP A 25 5.60 -5.69 14.76
CA ASP A 25 6.56 -5.24 15.76
C ASP A 25 6.97 -3.78 15.53
N LYS A 26 7.15 -3.05 16.62
CA LYS A 26 7.47 -1.63 16.59
C LYS A 26 8.70 -1.31 15.74
N ASP A 27 9.74 -2.13 15.83
CA ASP A 27 10.98 -1.93 15.08
C ASP A 27 10.75 -2.02 13.55
N ILE A 28 9.84 -2.89 13.12
CA ILE A 28 9.43 -3.03 11.72
C ILE A 28 8.67 -1.78 11.27
N ILE A 29 7.74 -1.31 12.09
CA ILE A 29 6.94 -0.12 11.80
C ILE A 29 7.84 1.12 11.70
N GLU A 30 8.72 1.34 12.68
CA GLU A 30 9.67 2.47 12.69
C GLU A 30 10.60 2.43 11.47
N LEU A 31 11.09 1.24 11.12
CA LEU A 31 11.92 1.06 9.94
C LEU A 31 11.16 1.41 8.66
N PHE A 32 9.93 0.92 8.50
CA PHE A 32 9.09 1.24 7.36
C PHE A 32 8.86 2.75 7.27
N MET A 33 8.43 3.39 8.35
CA MET A 33 8.19 4.84 8.36
C MET A 33 9.45 5.64 7.99
N SER A 34 10.61 5.27 8.53
CA SER A 34 11.87 5.96 8.25
C SER A 34 12.32 5.85 6.80
N LYS A 35 11.94 4.77 6.10
CA LYS A 35 12.41 4.45 4.76
C LYS A 35 11.38 4.75 3.66
N VAL A 36 10.12 4.48 3.95
CA VAL A 36 9.06 4.51 2.93
C VAL A 36 8.36 5.85 2.87
N LEU A 37 8.25 6.59 3.98
CA LEU A 37 7.52 7.86 3.99
C LEU A 37 8.04 8.86 2.96
N ASN A 38 9.35 8.85 2.69
CA ASN A 38 9.97 9.73 1.68
C ASN A 38 9.94 9.15 0.25
N GLY A 39 9.83 7.84 0.10
CA GLY A 39 9.81 7.15 -1.19
C GLY A 39 8.42 6.84 -1.73
N ALA A 40 7.44 6.68 -0.85
CA ALA A 40 6.06 6.44 -1.21
C ALA A 40 5.25 7.75 -1.29
N GLN A 41 4.14 7.68 -2.01
CA GLN A 41 3.11 8.71 -1.96
C GLN A 41 2.16 8.37 -0.80
N THR A 42 2.41 8.92 0.40
CA THR A 42 1.59 8.66 1.58
C THR A 42 0.51 9.70 1.71
N TYR A 43 -0.74 9.26 1.64
CA TYR A 43 -1.92 10.12 1.75
C TYR A 43 -2.79 9.72 2.93
N VAL A 44 -3.42 10.71 3.54
CA VAL A 44 -4.24 10.54 4.75
C VAL A 44 -5.59 11.22 4.63
N VAL A 45 -6.54 10.68 5.34
CA VAL A 45 -7.82 11.36 5.61
C VAL A 45 -7.75 11.97 7.00
N ARG A 46 -8.02 13.29 7.06
CA ARG A 46 -8.18 14.00 8.35
C ARG A 46 -9.62 14.34 8.62
N LYS A 47 -10.05 14.06 9.84
CA LYS A 47 -11.33 14.51 10.38
C LYS A 47 -11.08 15.29 11.66
N SER A 48 -11.52 16.54 11.71
CA SER A 48 -11.31 17.43 12.87
C SER A 48 -9.83 17.53 13.29
N GLY A 49 -8.92 17.51 12.32
CA GLY A 49 -7.47 17.57 12.55
C GLY A 49 -6.79 16.24 12.87
N ILE A 50 -7.53 15.16 13.09
CA ILE A 50 -7.00 13.84 13.42
C ILE A 50 -6.92 12.99 12.16
N ILE A 51 -5.82 12.26 11.96
CA ILE A 51 -5.71 11.26 10.91
C ILE A 51 -6.54 10.03 11.29
N VAL A 52 -7.48 9.68 10.41
CA VAL A 52 -8.38 8.55 10.61
C VAL A 52 -8.20 7.45 9.58
N SER A 53 -7.50 7.73 8.49
CA SER A 53 -7.23 6.74 7.44
C SER A 53 -5.93 7.08 6.72
N VAL A 54 -5.17 6.07 6.29
CA VAL A 54 -3.90 6.23 5.59
C VAL A 54 -3.77 5.21 4.45
N LEU A 55 -3.11 5.64 3.38
CA LEU A 55 -2.75 4.85 2.21
C LEU A 55 -1.30 5.14 1.86
N TYR A 56 -0.49 4.09 1.69
CA TYR A 56 0.87 4.18 1.19
C TYR A 56 0.90 3.68 -0.25
N ALA A 57 1.12 4.58 -1.20
CA ALA A 57 1.25 4.22 -2.60
C ALA A 57 2.73 4.15 -2.99
N ILE A 58 3.21 2.95 -3.22
CA ILE A 58 4.59 2.67 -3.56
C ILE A 58 4.71 2.68 -5.08
N PRO A 59 5.51 3.60 -5.68
CA PRO A 59 5.69 3.62 -7.11
C PRO A 59 6.47 2.39 -7.58
N THR A 60 6.04 1.82 -8.70
CA THR A 60 6.76 0.74 -9.39
C THR A 60 7.71 1.30 -10.46
N ILE A 61 8.61 0.48 -10.98
CA ILE A 61 9.57 0.88 -12.02
C ILE A 61 8.90 1.25 -13.35
N ASP A 62 7.64 0.87 -13.55
CA ASP A 62 6.83 1.10 -14.76
C ASP A 62 5.82 2.24 -14.54
N ASP A 63 6.08 3.14 -13.60
CA ASP A 63 5.24 4.29 -13.27
C ASP A 63 3.79 3.92 -12.86
N ASN A 64 3.61 2.75 -12.26
CA ASN A 64 2.37 2.31 -11.65
C ASN A 64 2.46 2.39 -10.13
N TYR A 65 1.40 2.02 -9.40
CA TYR A 65 1.39 2.12 -7.94
C TYR A 65 0.88 0.86 -7.27
N TYR A 66 1.65 0.38 -6.30
CA TYR A 66 1.22 -0.59 -5.32
C TYR A 66 0.60 0.14 -4.12
N LEU A 67 -0.69 -0.07 -3.89
CA LEU A 67 -1.39 0.48 -2.74
C LEU A 67 -1.19 -0.46 -1.55
N TYR A 68 -0.42 -0.01 -0.58
CA TYR A 68 0.09 -0.82 0.50
C TYR A 68 -0.38 -0.32 1.86
N ALA A 69 -0.54 -1.24 2.81
CA ALA A 69 -0.85 -0.97 4.22
C ALA A 69 -1.99 0.04 4.40
N LEU A 70 -3.11 -0.19 3.72
CA LEU A 70 -4.30 0.64 3.83
C LEU A 70 -4.94 0.44 5.20
N ALA A 71 -4.91 1.47 6.04
CA ALA A 71 -5.43 1.40 7.39
C ALA A 71 -6.46 2.49 7.69
N THR A 72 -7.48 2.13 8.44
CA THR A 72 -8.48 3.05 9.00
C THR A 72 -8.67 2.75 10.48
N ASP A 73 -8.58 3.80 11.29
CA ASP A 73 -8.85 3.78 12.72
C ASP A 73 -10.18 3.05 13.00
N ALA A 74 -10.17 2.15 13.96
CA ALA A 74 -11.29 1.26 14.26
C ALA A 74 -12.59 2.02 14.52
N ASP A 75 -12.52 3.15 15.22
CA ASP A 75 -13.67 3.98 15.54
C ASP A 75 -14.24 4.72 14.32
N TYR A 76 -13.51 4.71 13.20
CA TYR A 76 -13.87 5.42 11.96
C TYR A 76 -14.13 4.49 10.78
N ARG A 77 -14.08 3.17 10.96
CA ARG A 77 -14.39 2.17 9.91
C ARG A 77 -15.84 2.26 9.46
N ASN A 78 -16.13 1.71 8.31
CA ASN A 78 -17.47 1.66 7.69
C ASN A 78 -18.12 3.03 7.45
N ARG A 79 -17.31 4.07 7.30
CA ARG A 79 -17.78 5.45 7.03
C ARG A 79 -17.29 5.99 5.67
N GLY A 80 -16.72 5.12 4.83
CA GLY A 80 -16.27 5.45 3.49
C GLY A 80 -14.96 6.25 3.40
N TYR A 81 -14.20 6.39 4.49
CA TYR A 81 -12.96 7.18 4.47
C TYR A 81 -11.89 6.55 3.57
N MET A 82 -11.67 5.24 3.68
CA MET A 82 -10.72 4.55 2.83
C MET A 82 -11.16 4.55 1.36
N SER A 83 -12.44 4.32 1.09
CA SER A 83 -12.97 4.39 -0.28
C SER A 83 -12.76 5.78 -0.91
N ALA A 84 -12.97 6.84 -0.13
CA ALA A 84 -12.71 8.20 -0.59
C ALA A 84 -11.22 8.46 -0.86
N LEU A 85 -10.34 7.91 -0.02
CA LEU A 85 -8.90 8.04 -0.15
C LEU A 85 -8.37 7.30 -1.39
N ILE A 86 -8.81 6.07 -1.61
CA ILE A 86 -8.47 5.27 -2.79
C ILE A 86 -8.93 5.99 -4.07
N ARG A 87 -10.20 6.41 -4.13
CA ARG A 87 -10.73 7.13 -5.30
C ARG A 87 -9.96 8.43 -5.56
N TYR A 88 -9.71 9.21 -4.50
CA TYR A 88 -8.89 10.42 -4.61
C TYR A 88 -7.53 10.11 -5.23
N PHE A 89 -6.85 9.06 -4.76
CA PHE A 89 -5.53 8.70 -5.26
C PHE A 89 -5.58 8.28 -6.75
N ILE A 90 -6.50 7.40 -7.13
CA ILE A 90 -6.68 6.97 -8.51
C ILE A 90 -6.99 8.15 -9.44
N ASP A 91 -7.81 9.10 -8.99
CA ASP A 91 -8.22 10.25 -9.81
C ASP A 91 -7.10 11.27 -10.02
N HIS A 92 -6.19 11.42 -9.04
CA HIS A 92 -5.17 12.48 -9.06
C HIS A 92 -3.80 12.00 -9.52
N PHE A 93 -3.56 10.69 -9.60
CA PHE A 93 -2.30 10.15 -10.06
C PHE A 93 -2.43 9.49 -11.42
N ASP A 94 -1.50 9.87 -12.30
CA ASP A 94 -1.42 9.29 -13.64
C ASP A 94 -0.61 7.99 -13.59
N ALA A 95 -1.26 6.87 -13.91
CA ALA A 95 -0.66 5.55 -13.93
C ALA A 95 -1.43 4.66 -14.92
N GLY A 96 -0.76 3.64 -15.45
CA GLY A 96 -1.42 2.64 -16.27
C GLY A 96 -2.37 1.77 -15.48
N TYR A 97 -1.96 1.42 -14.26
CA TYR A 97 -2.77 0.66 -13.31
C TYR A 97 -2.35 0.93 -11.87
N PHE A 98 -3.25 0.62 -10.95
CA PHE A 98 -3.03 0.54 -9.51
C PHE A 98 -3.30 -0.88 -9.07
N PHE A 99 -2.56 -1.39 -8.11
CA PHE A 99 -2.83 -2.72 -7.60
C PHE A 99 -2.67 -2.78 -6.08
N LEU A 100 -3.29 -3.76 -5.49
CA LEU A 100 -3.15 -4.11 -4.08
C LEU A 100 -3.27 -5.62 -3.90
N ILE A 101 -2.82 -6.11 -2.77
CA ILE A 101 -2.99 -7.50 -2.36
C ILE A 101 -3.88 -7.47 -1.12
N PRO A 102 -5.10 -8.03 -1.20
CA PRO A 102 -6.00 -8.06 -0.04
C PRO A 102 -5.37 -8.86 1.10
N GLY A 103 -5.46 -8.34 2.32
CA GLY A 103 -5.00 -9.06 3.50
C GLY A 103 -5.95 -10.20 3.93
N GLU A 104 -7.21 -10.09 3.53
CA GLU A 104 -8.28 -11.03 3.87
C GLU A 104 -9.22 -11.20 2.66
N GLU A 105 -9.75 -12.40 2.48
CA GLU A 105 -10.64 -12.73 1.36
C GLU A 105 -11.93 -11.89 1.37
N GLU A 106 -12.41 -11.54 2.56
CA GLU A 106 -13.62 -10.72 2.76
C GLU A 106 -13.48 -9.31 2.19
N LEU A 107 -12.24 -8.83 1.99
CA LEU A 107 -11.98 -7.51 1.42
C LEU A 107 -12.00 -7.50 -0.12
N VAL A 108 -11.99 -8.65 -0.78
CA VAL A 108 -11.96 -8.73 -2.24
C VAL A 108 -13.14 -7.99 -2.86
N SER A 109 -14.36 -8.30 -2.46
CA SER A 109 -15.56 -7.65 -2.99
C SER A 109 -15.58 -6.14 -2.74
N TYR A 110 -15.05 -5.69 -1.61
CA TYR A 110 -14.92 -4.25 -1.31
C TYR A 110 -13.99 -3.54 -2.30
N TYR A 111 -12.87 -4.16 -2.65
CA TYR A 111 -11.96 -3.57 -3.63
C TYR A 111 -12.47 -3.67 -5.06
N GLU A 112 -13.15 -4.75 -5.41
CA GLU A 112 -13.82 -4.89 -6.71
C GLU A 112 -14.84 -3.76 -6.95
N GLU A 113 -15.63 -3.38 -5.93
CA GLU A 113 -16.54 -2.24 -5.98
C GLU A 113 -15.84 -0.87 -6.18
N LEU A 114 -14.54 -0.81 -5.90
CA LEU A 114 -13.70 0.37 -6.15
C LEU A 114 -13.01 0.34 -7.52
N GLY A 115 -13.22 -0.71 -8.32
CA GLY A 115 -12.67 -0.85 -9.67
C GLY A 115 -11.41 -1.72 -9.74
N PHE A 116 -11.06 -2.44 -8.68
CA PHE A 116 -9.98 -3.42 -8.68
C PHE A 116 -10.54 -4.80 -9.05
N ASP A 117 -11.04 -4.92 -10.26
CA ASP A 117 -11.80 -6.08 -10.74
C ASP A 117 -10.98 -7.05 -11.60
N VAL A 118 -9.71 -6.75 -11.84
CA VAL A 118 -8.79 -7.64 -12.56
C VAL A 118 -7.92 -8.39 -11.56
N HIS A 119 -7.98 -9.71 -11.59
CA HIS A 119 -7.19 -10.58 -10.73
C HIS A 119 -5.94 -11.04 -11.47
N VAL A 120 -4.77 -10.86 -10.86
CA VAL A 120 -3.49 -11.29 -11.43
C VAL A 120 -2.64 -12.00 -10.39
N PRO A 121 -1.78 -12.94 -10.79
CA PRO A 121 -0.86 -13.57 -9.85
C PRO A 121 0.00 -12.54 -9.15
N ALA A 122 0.06 -12.62 -7.82
CA ALA A 122 0.91 -11.77 -7.00
C ALA A 122 2.22 -12.47 -6.63
N GLY A 123 3.28 -11.70 -6.48
CA GLY A 123 4.56 -12.22 -6.07
C GLY A 123 5.45 -11.15 -5.44
N ILE A 124 6.59 -11.59 -4.90
CA ILE A 124 7.64 -10.71 -4.41
C ILE A 124 8.79 -10.79 -5.40
N ARG A 125 9.33 -9.64 -5.84
CA ARG A 125 10.49 -9.60 -6.75
C ARG A 125 11.47 -8.50 -6.40
N SER A 126 12.69 -8.69 -6.90
CA SER A 126 13.78 -7.73 -6.83
C SER A 126 13.49 -6.37 -7.49
N ASN A 127 12.43 -6.25 -8.27
CA ASN A 127 11.95 -4.97 -8.79
C ASN A 127 11.66 -3.95 -7.69
N VAL A 128 11.33 -4.41 -6.51
CA VAL A 128 11.22 -3.58 -5.32
C VAL A 128 12.55 -2.88 -4.98
N LYS A 129 13.69 -3.47 -5.32
CA LYS A 129 15.02 -2.84 -5.14
C LYS A 129 15.16 -1.50 -5.84
N ASN A 130 14.50 -1.32 -6.98
CA ASN A 130 14.62 -0.11 -7.78
C ASN A 130 13.68 1.00 -7.31
N ILE A 131 12.67 0.68 -6.51
CA ILE A 131 11.75 1.65 -5.93
C ILE A 131 12.41 2.38 -4.75
N PHE A 132 13.20 1.65 -3.99
CA PHE A 132 13.99 2.18 -2.89
C PHE A 132 15.45 2.19 -3.34
N ASN A 133 16.11 3.33 -3.31
CA ASN A 133 17.53 3.36 -3.61
C ASN A 133 18.30 2.40 -2.68
N GLU A 134 19.49 1.96 -3.08
CA GLU A 134 20.23 0.89 -2.38
C GLU A 134 20.43 1.13 -0.88
N SER A 135 20.52 2.36 -0.43
CA SER A 135 20.65 2.70 0.99
C SER A 135 19.36 2.47 1.80
N VAL A 136 18.22 2.44 1.13
CA VAL A 136 16.88 2.22 1.73
C VAL A 136 16.55 0.72 1.73
N THR A 137 17.07 -0.01 0.79
CA THR A 137 16.70 -1.40 0.53
C THR A 137 17.41 -2.44 1.38
N GLY A 138 18.52 -2.06 2.05
CA GLY A 138 19.38 -3.02 2.70
C GLY A 138 18.69 -3.92 3.73
N TYR A 139 17.74 -3.41 4.48
CA TYR A 139 17.08 -4.18 5.54
C TYR A 139 15.73 -4.78 5.08
N VAL A 140 14.85 -4.00 4.49
CA VAL A 140 13.54 -4.49 4.05
C VAL A 140 13.69 -5.60 3.00
N ILE A 141 14.68 -5.51 2.13
CA ILE A 141 14.97 -6.54 1.13
C ILE A 141 15.78 -7.72 1.70
N ALA A 142 16.59 -7.51 2.74
CA ALA A 142 17.32 -8.62 3.34
C ALA A 142 16.40 -9.58 4.10
N GLU A 143 15.28 -9.11 4.62
CA GLU A 143 14.25 -9.98 5.21
C GLU A 143 13.29 -10.55 4.17
N ILE A 144 13.00 -9.83 3.11
CA ILE A 144 12.38 -10.38 1.91
C ILE A 144 13.50 -11.03 1.09
N LYS A 145 14.14 -12.01 1.62
CA LYS A 145 14.85 -12.99 0.83
C LYS A 145 13.78 -13.79 0.09
N ALA A 146 13.34 -13.23 -0.99
CA ALA A 146 12.85 -14.01 -2.09
C ALA A 146 14.06 -14.79 -2.65
N ASP A 147 14.53 -15.75 -1.89
CA ASP A 147 15.20 -16.87 -2.48
C ASP A 147 14.14 -17.54 -3.33
N ASP A 148 14.24 -17.25 -4.62
CA ASP A 148 13.73 -18.06 -5.69
C ASP A 148 12.21 -18.20 -5.84
N GLY A 149 11.50 -17.11 -5.96
CA GLY A 149 10.27 -17.30 -6.65
C GLY A 149 9.02 -17.10 -5.81
N VAL A 150 7.99 -17.42 -6.39
CA VAL A 150 6.62 -17.48 -5.98
C VAL A 150 6.53 -17.90 -4.51
N ILE A 151 6.05 -17.02 -3.66
CA ILE A 151 5.55 -17.45 -2.37
C ILE A 151 4.29 -18.25 -2.68
N PRO A 152 4.30 -19.56 -2.43
CA PRO A 152 3.10 -20.35 -2.57
C PRO A 152 2.07 -19.78 -1.60
N ASP A 153 0.84 -19.60 -2.03
CA ASP A 153 -0.29 -19.15 -1.23
C ASP A 153 -0.47 -17.62 -1.05
N LEU A 154 0.24 -16.78 -1.82
CA LEU A 154 -0.18 -15.38 -1.89
C LEU A 154 -1.52 -15.27 -2.63
N PRO A 155 -2.49 -14.53 -2.07
CA PRO A 155 -3.72 -14.23 -2.80
C PRO A 155 -3.39 -13.45 -4.07
N ASP A 156 -4.24 -13.60 -5.09
CA ASP A 156 -4.14 -12.79 -6.28
C ASP A 156 -4.17 -11.31 -5.94
N ALA A 157 -3.35 -10.54 -6.64
CA ALA A 157 -3.45 -9.09 -6.57
C ALA A 157 -4.69 -8.63 -7.34
N LEU A 158 -5.36 -7.65 -6.80
CA LEU A 158 -6.46 -6.95 -7.44
C LEU A 158 -5.93 -5.71 -8.15
N VAL A 159 -6.26 -5.55 -9.42
CA VAL A 159 -5.76 -4.48 -10.27
C VAL A 159 -6.91 -3.60 -10.76
N CYS A 160 -6.75 -2.29 -10.58
CA CYS A 160 -7.54 -1.26 -11.21
C CYS A 160 -6.77 -0.74 -12.44
N VAL A 161 -7.22 -1.11 -13.63
CA VAL A 161 -6.61 -0.73 -14.91
C VAL A 161 -7.17 0.61 -15.36
N LYS A 162 -6.29 1.58 -15.66
CA LYS A 162 -6.69 2.93 -16.05
C LYS A 162 -6.36 3.22 -17.53
N HIS A 163 -5.13 3.01 -17.93
CA HIS A 163 -4.63 3.45 -19.25
C HIS A 163 -3.85 2.38 -20.02
N SER A 164 -3.53 1.25 -19.44
CA SER A 164 -2.75 0.19 -20.07
C SER A 164 -3.48 -1.14 -20.04
N ALA A 165 -2.92 -2.14 -20.69
CA ALA A 165 -3.41 -3.51 -20.52
C ALA A 165 -3.13 -3.98 -19.08
N ALA A 166 -3.98 -4.87 -18.57
CA ALA A 166 -3.72 -5.53 -17.30
C ALA A 166 -2.38 -6.28 -17.36
N PRO A 167 -1.56 -6.22 -16.29
CA PRO A 167 -0.31 -6.96 -16.25
C PRO A 167 -0.56 -8.48 -16.15
N ASP A 168 0.38 -9.28 -16.63
CA ASP A 168 0.32 -10.74 -16.46
C ASP A 168 0.59 -11.17 -15.01
N ALA A 169 1.38 -10.38 -14.28
CA ALA A 169 1.69 -10.57 -12.86
C ALA A 169 2.07 -9.24 -12.22
N VAL A 170 1.84 -9.12 -10.91
CA VAL A 170 2.26 -7.96 -10.11
C VAL A 170 3.16 -8.39 -8.96
N TYR A 171 4.07 -7.52 -8.60
CA TYR A 171 5.07 -7.76 -7.59
C TYR A 171 5.09 -6.62 -6.59
N GLY A 172 4.91 -6.94 -5.31
CA GLY A 172 4.84 -5.97 -4.24
C GLY A 172 5.68 -6.33 -3.03
N LEU A 173 5.79 -5.39 -2.11
CA LEU A 173 6.37 -5.56 -0.78
C LEU A 173 5.33 -6.20 0.12
N ILE A 174 5.66 -7.37 0.66
CA ILE A 174 4.86 -7.96 1.72
C ILE A 174 5.81 -8.12 2.91
N PRO A 175 5.59 -7.40 4.01
CA PRO A 175 6.32 -7.67 5.23
C PRO A 175 5.90 -9.02 5.78
N TYR A 176 6.85 -9.76 6.27
CA TYR A 176 6.62 -10.98 7.03
C TYR A 176 6.46 -10.62 8.51
#